data_5ad9c804cd377ab705eb081bc8bc1747
#
_entry.id   5ad9c804cd377ab705eb081bc8bc1747
#
_cell.length_a   1.000
_cell.length_b   1.000
_cell.length_c   1.000
_cell.angle_alpha   90.00
_cell.angle_beta   90.00
_cell.angle_gamma   90.00
#
_symmetry.space_group_name_H-M   'P 1'
#
loop_
_entity.id
_entity.type
_entity.pdbx_description
1 polymer ?
#
loop_
_entity_poly.entity_id
_entity_poly.type
_entity_poly.pdbx_seq_one_letter_code
_entity_poly.pdbx_strand_id
1 'polypeptide(L)'
;MNGRWAMHATAGILFTDAVGLPKWWEAGEAAIGDWDLKTLIALQAVIMGFLEAARIRGFMATGQSGVVGNFPFDPTGQDSPEMRVKEVKNGRLAMMSFLGMVSQYAVTGTSPLEGLKAHMANPAGVNIFTSSVGNEMVAAIIFASIAPCYFVLKEQIEEGEDEFRPIPW
;
A
#
# COMPACT_ATOMS: atom_id res chain seq x y z
N MET A 1 9.96 -1.83 5.49
CA MET A 1 8.78 -2.50 6.09
C MET A 1 7.45 -1.89 5.65
N ASN A 2 7.25 -0.56 5.69
CA ASN A 2 5.99 0.08 5.29
C ASN A 2 5.54 -0.29 3.88
N GLY A 3 6.46 -0.33 2.91
CA GLY A 3 6.15 -0.76 1.54
C GLY A 3 5.64 -2.21 1.45
N ARG A 4 6.23 -3.13 2.22
CA ARG A 4 5.78 -4.53 2.28
C ARG A 4 4.37 -4.63 2.86
N TRP A 5 4.09 -3.94 3.96
CA TRP A 5 2.74 -3.87 4.52
C TRP A 5 1.73 -3.27 3.54
N ALA A 6 2.10 -2.20 2.85
CA ALA A 6 1.24 -1.58 1.86
C ALA A 6 0.96 -2.50 0.66
N MET A 7 1.96 -3.26 0.17
CA MET A 7 1.76 -4.26 -0.89
C MET A 7 0.76 -5.33 -0.48
N HIS A 8 0.88 -5.87 0.74
CA HIS A 8 -0.08 -6.85 1.26
C HIS A 8 -1.48 -6.26 1.45
N ALA A 9 -1.57 -5.04 1.98
CA ALA A 9 -2.86 -4.36 2.16
C ALA A 9 -3.56 -4.10 0.82
N THR A 10 -2.83 -3.56 -0.16
CA THR A 10 -3.37 -3.29 -1.51
C THR A 10 -3.83 -4.58 -2.19
N ALA A 11 -3.00 -5.62 -2.16
CA ALA A 11 -3.35 -6.91 -2.73
C ALA A 11 -4.57 -7.53 -2.02
N GLY A 12 -4.64 -7.45 -0.70
CA GLY A 12 -5.76 -7.94 0.09
C GLY A 12 -7.08 -7.24 -0.26
N ILE A 13 -7.08 -5.91 -0.32
CA ILE A 13 -8.27 -5.12 -0.69
C ILE A 13 -8.76 -5.49 -2.09
N LEU A 14 -7.87 -5.55 -3.07
CA LEU A 14 -8.25 -5.89 -4.45
C LEU A 14 -8.74 -7.33 -4.57
N PHE A 15 -8.10 -8.27 -3.86
CA PHE A 15 -8.51 -9.67 -3.86
C PHE A 15 -9.91 -9.86 -3.26
N THR A 16 -10.15 -9.31 -2.06
CA THR A 16 -11.46 -9.44 -1.40
C THR A 16 -12.56 -8.79 -2.21
N ASP A 17 -12.29 -7.66 -2.85
CA ASP A 17 -13.24 -6.98 -3.73
C ASP A 17 -13.51 -7.77 -5.02
N ALA A 18 -12.50 -8.40 -5.61
CA ALA A 18 -12.64 -9.23 -6.81
C ALA A 18 -13.44 -10.53 -6.58
N VAL A 19 -13.29 -11.12 -5.41
CA VAL A 19 -14.00 -12.38 -5.03
C VAL A 19 -15.40 -12.10 -4.49
N GLY A 20 -15.77 -10.83 -4.24
CA GLY A 20 -17.08 -10.46 -3.70
C GLY A 20 -17.22 -10.72 -2.20
N LEU A 21 -16.12 -10.71 -1.46
CA LEU A 21 -16.12 -10.77 0.00
C LEU A 21 -16.57 -9.41 0.59
N PRO A 22 -16.90 -9.35 1.90
CA PRO A 22 -17.23 -8.09 2.54
C PRO A 22 -16.18 -7.02 2.27
N LYS A 23 -16.62 -5.78 2.11
CA LYS A 23 -15.74 -4.66 1.81
C LYS A 23 -14.70 -4.48 2.92
N TRP A 24 -13.50 -4.04 2.56
CA TRP A 24 -12.37 -3.96 3.49
C TRP A 24 -12.67 -3.14 4.75
N TRP A 25 -13.57 -2.15 4.69
CA TRP A 25 -14.01 -1.35 5.84
C TRP A 25 -15.09 -2.03 6.68
N GLU A 26 -15.80 -3.02 6.15
CA GLU A 26 -16.85 -3.80 6.83
C GLU A 26 -16.34 -5.18 7.26
N ALA A 27 -15.22 -5.62 6.68
CA ALA A 27 -14.70 -6.97 6.88
C ALA A 27 -14.42 -7.30 8.35
N GLY A 28 -13.98 -6.33 9.15
CA GLY A 28 -13.74 -6.53 10.57
C GLY A 28 -15.02 -6.86 11.33
N GLU A 29 -16.11 -6.12 11.08
CA GLU A 29 -17.40 -6.36 11.70
C GLU A 29 -18.03 -7.66 11.19
N ALA A 30 -18.00 -7.89 9.89
CA ALA A 30 -18.55 -9.09 9.27
C ALA A 30 -17.85 -10.39 9.68
N ALA A 31 -16.54 -10.33 9.95
CA ALA A 31 -15.74 -11.50 10.31
C ALA A 31 -15.67 -11.79 11.82
N ILE A 32 -16.13 -10.87 12.68
CA ILE A 32 -15.97 -11.01 14.12
C ILE A 32 -16.75 -12.19 14.69
N GLY A 33 -17.94 -12.50 14.11
CA GLY A 33 -18.80 -13.59 14.58
C GLY A 33 -19.13 -13.44 16.07
N ASP A 34 -18.99 -14.53 16.84
CA ASP A 34 -19.24 -14.57 18.27
C ASP A 34 -18.05 -14.12 19.15
N TRP A 35 -16.95 -13.68 18.52
CA TRP A 35 -15.77 -13.23 19.25
C TRP A 35 -15.93 -11.81 19.80
N ASP A 36 -15.49 -11.61 21.04
CA ASP A 36 -15.37 -10.27 21.60
C ASP A 36 -14.22 -9.49 20.97
N LEU A 37 -14.48 -8.28 20.50
CA LEU A 37 -13.49 -7.39 19.87
C LEU A 37 -12.25 -7.16 20.76
N LYS A 38 -12.46 -7.01 22.07
CA LYS A 38 -11.34 -6.79 23.02
C LYS A 38 -10.41 -8.00 23.09
N THR A 39 -10.99 -9.20 23.09
CA THR A 39 -10.23 -10.46 23.07
C THR A 39 -9.42 -10.59 21.78
N LEU A 40 -10.01 -10.26 20.62
CA LEU A 40 -9.30 -10.28 19.34
C LEU A 40 -8.15 -9.28 19.30
N ILE A 41 -8.37 -8.05 19.79
CA ILE A 41 -7.31 -7.02 19.86
C ILE A 41 -6.19 -7.48 20.80
N ALA A 42 -6.51 -8.04 21.95
CA ALA A 42 -5.51 -8.54 22.89
C ALA A 42 -4.69 -9.69 22.29
N LEU A 43 -5.35 -10.66 21.66
CA LEU A 43 -4.70 -11.77 20.98
C LEU A 43 -3.78 -11.29 19.87
N GLN A 44 -4.25 -10.40 19.02
CA GLN A 44 -3.46 -9.80 17.96
C GLN A 44 -2.25 -9.03 18.51
N ALA A 45 -2.43 -8.24 19.56
CA ALA A 45 -1.34 -7.49 20.18
C ALA A 45 -0.25 -8.41 20.74
N VAL A 46 -0.62 -9.53 21.37
CA VAL A 46 0.33 -10.52 21.87
C VAL A 46 1.08 -11.20 20.73
N ILE A 47 0.36 -11.72 19.73
CA ILE A 47 0.97 -12.43 18.59
C ILE A 47 1.88 -11.50 17.80
N MET A 48 1.37 -10.34 17.39
CA MET A 48 2.13 -9.38 16.61
C MET A 48 3.27 -8.77 17.41
N GLY A 49 3.06 -8.50 18.69
CA GLY A 49 4.12 -8.02 19.57
C GLY A 49 5.29 -8.99 19.67
N PHE A 50 5.01 -10.29 19.81
CA PHE A 50 6.05 -11.33 19.79
C PHE A 50 6.79 -11.42 18.45
N LEU A 51 6.05 -11.45 17.35
CA LEU A 51 6.62 -11.53 15.99
C LEU A 51 7.47 -10.29 15.66
N GLU A 52 6.99 -9.10 15.99
CA GLU A 52 7.73 -7.85 15.75
C GLU A 52 8.96 -7.74 16.66
N ALA A 53 8.88 -8.16 17.92
CA ALA A 53 10.04 -8.19 18.80
C ALA A 53 11.12 -9.16 18.27
N ALA A 54 10.73 -10.32 17.78
CA ALA A 54 11.65 -11.29 17.17
C ALA A 54 12.27 -10.71 15.87
N ARG A 55 11.48 -10.07 15.05
CA ARG A 55 11.93 -9.39 13.81
C ARG A 55 12.94 -8.28 14.11
N ILE A 56 12.64 -7.42 15.08
CA ILE A 56 13.51 -6.30 15.45
C ILE A 56 14.85 -6.82 16.01
N ARG A 57 14.81 -7.83 16.88
CA ARG A 57 16.04 -8.45 17.42
C ARG A 57 16.90 -9.03 16.30
N GLY A 58 16.29 -9.76 15.37
CA GLY A 58 17.00 -10.32 14.21
C GLY A 58 17.61 -9.25 13.32
N PHE A 59 16.88 -8.18 13.04
CA PHE A 59 17.39 -7.04 12.28
C PHE A 59 18.57 -6.35 12.99
N MET A 60 18.47 -6.14 14.30
CA MET A 60 19.55 -5.55 15.09
C MET A 60 20.81 -6.42 15.10
N ALA A 61 20.66 -7.74 15.06
CA ALA A 61 21.77 -8.67 15.07
C ALA A 61 22.44 -8.87 13.71
N THR A 62 21.65 -8.80 12.61
CA THR A 62 22.12 -9.15 11.25
C THR A 62 22.21 -7.96 10.30
N GLY A 63 21.53 -6.85 10.59
CA GLY A 63 21.36 -5.72 9.67
C GLY A 63 20.43 -6.03 8.50
N GLN A 64 19.80 -7.21 8.46
CA GLN A 64 18.99 -7.68 7.34
C GLN A 64 17.54 -7.89 7.74
N SER A 65 16.64 -7.67 6.79
CA SER A 65 15.21 -7.90 6.99
C SER A 65 14.88 -9.39 6.89
N GLY A 66 14.07 -9.89 7.81
CA GLY A 66 13.72 -11.30 7.82
C GLY A 66 12.47 -11.60 8.67
N VAL A 67 12.18 -12.87 8.82
CA VAL A 67 11.10 -13.41 9.64
C VAL A 67 11.72 -14.36 10.66
N VAL A 68 11.06 -14.60 11.77
CA VAL A 68 11.50 -15.37 12.94
C VAL A 68 12.54 -16.44 12.61
N GLY A 69 13.81 -16.19 12.97
CA GLY A 69 14.92 -17.11 12.79
C GLY A 69 15.60 -17.13 11.41
N ASN A 70 15.00 -16.54 10.38
CA ASN A 70 15.58 -16.46 9.01
C ASN A 70 15.89 -15.02 8.64
N PHE A 71 17.18 -14.68 8.55
CA PHE A 71 17.68 -13.36 8.19
C PHE A 71 18.88 -13.50 7.23
N PRO A 72 18.77 -13.10 5.94
CA PRO A 72 17.56 -12.62 5.26
C PRO A 72 16.50 -13.73 5.05
N PHE A 73 15.24 -13.35 4.98
CA PHE A 73 14.18 -14.27 4.60
C PHE A 73 14.09 -14.35 3.08
N ASP A 74 14.66 -15.39 2.51
CA ASP A 74 14.61 -15.68 1.07
C ASP A 74 14.45 -17.19 0.82
N PRO A 75 13.25 -17.74 0.99
CA PRO A 75 13.00 -19.18 0.83
C PRO A 75 13.16 -19.67 -0.61
N THR A 76 13.13 -18.77 -1.59
CA THR A 76 13.20 -19.10 -3.02
C THR A 76 14.56 -18.82 -3.64
N GLY A 77 15.49 -18.19 -2.90
CA GLY A 77 16.83 -17.86 -3.41
C GLY A 77 16.82 -16.82 -4.52
N GLN A 78 15.85 -15.90 -4.52
CA GLN A 78 15.69 -14.88 -5.56
C GLN A 78 16.26 -13.51 -5.17
N ASP A 79 16.91 -13.40 -4.00
CA ASP A 79 17.48 -12.13 -3.57
C ASP A 79 18.62 -11.69 -4.53
N SER A 80 18.36 -10.59 -5.22
CA SER A 80 19.31 -9.96 -6.13
C SER A 80 19.17 -8.43 -6.04
N PRO A 81 20.19 -7.67 -6.44
CA PRO A 81 20.11 -6.21 -6.47
C PRO A 81 18.91 -5.71 -7.27
N GLU A 82 18.62 -6.34 -8.40
CA GLU A 82 17.47 -6.00 -9.24
C GLU A 82 16.13 -6.23 -8.53
N MET A 83 15.97 -7.36 -7.82
CA MET A 83 14.75 -7.67 -7.07
C MET A 83 14.53 -6.71 -5.89
N ARG A 84 15.61 -6.28 -5.24
CA ARG A 84 15.54 -5.26 -4.17
C ARG A 84 15.05 -3.92 -4.72
N VAL A 85 15.51 -3.50 -5.89
CA VAL A 85 15.02 -2.29 -6.57
C VAL A 85 13.53 -2.42 -6.92
N LYS A 86 13.11 -3.56 -7.49
CA LYS A 86 11.70 -3.84 -7.79
C LYS A 86 10.83 -3.81 -6.53
N GLU A 87 11.31 -4.38 -5.43
CA GLU A 87 10.61 -4.35 -4.14
C GLU A 87 10.37 -2.93 -3.66
N VAL A 88 11.39 -2.07 -3.70
CA VAL A 88 11.26 -0.66 -3.27
C VAL A 88 10.30 0.09 -4.17
N LYS A 89 10.40 -0.03 -5.50
CA LYS A 89 9.51 0.62 -6.46
C LYS A 89 8.05 0.20 -6.25
N ASN A 90 7.79 -1.11 -6.16
CA ASN A 90 6.45 -1.63 -5.92
C ASN A 90 5.92 -1.26 -4.53
N GLY A 91 6.77 -1.22 -3.52
CA GLY A 91 6.40 -0.78 -2.17
C GLY A 91 5.97 0.68 -2.13
N ARG A 92 6.67 1.57 -2.83
CA ARG A 92 6.28 2.98 -2.98
C ARG A 92 4.95 3.14 -3.71
N LEU A 93 4.78 2.44 -4.83
CA LEU A 93 3.52 2.41 -5.57
C LEU A 93 2.37 1.93 -4.69
N ALA A 94 2.57 0.86 -3.93
CA ALA A 94 1.55 0.31 -3.05
C ALA A 94 1.16 1.25 -1.91
N MET A 95 2.11 1.98 -1.31
CA MET A 95 1.82 2.99 -0.30
C MET A 95 0.92 4.10 -0.85
N MET A 96 1.21 4.59 -2.05
CA MET A 96 0.38 5.59 -2.73
C MET A 96 -0.98 5.03 -3.12
N SER A 97 -1.02 3.79 -3.63
CA SER A 97 -2.27 3.11 -4.01
C SER A 97 -3.18 2.88 -2.80
N PHE A 98 -2.63 2.44 -1.67
CA PHE A 98 -3.39 2.26 -0.44
C PHE A 98 -4.01 3.58 0.04
N LEU A 99 -3.22 4.66 0.07
CA LEU A 99 -3.71 5.99 0.42
C LEU A 99 -4.81 6.45 -0.55
N GLY A 100 -4.63 6.18 -1.85
CA GLY A 100 -5.64 6.45 -2.88
C GLY A 100 -6.94 5.69 -2.63
N MET A 101 -6.89 4.40 -2.32
CA MET A 101 -8.08 3.59 -2.02
C MET A 101 -8.84 4.10 -0.80
N VAL A 102 -8.13 4.47 0.27
CA VAL A 102 -8.75 5.07 1.48
C VAL A 102 -9.40 6.40 1.15
N SER A 103 -8.72 7.28 0.41
CA SER A 103 -9.24 8.59 0.03
C SER A 103 -10.46 8.48 -0.90
N GLN A 104 -10.41 7.57 -1.87
CA GLN A 104 -11.54 7.30 -2.77
C GLN A 104 -12.75 6.78 -2.02
N TYR A 105 -12.55 5.83 -1.11
CA TYR A 105 -13.63 5.36 -0.25
C TYR A 105 -14.25 6.49 0.58
N ALA A 106 -13.42 7.34 1.19
CA ALA A 106 -13.91 8.46 2.00
C ALA A 106 -14.76 9.46 1.20
N VAL A 107 -14.50 9.60 -0.10
CA VAL A 107 -15.23 10.53 -0.98
C VAL A 107 -16.43 9.88 -1.65
N THR A 108 -16.30 8.63 -2.12
CA THR A 108 -17.30 7.97 -2.97
C THR A 108 -18.11 6.90 -2.25
N GLY A 109 -17.61 6.36 -1.13
CA GLY A 109 -18.21 5.22 -0.43
C GLY A 109 -18.13 3.89 -1.21
N THR A 110 -17.39 3.86 -2.32
CA THR A 110 -17.30 2.68 -3.20
C THR A 110 -15.98 1.94 -3.04
N SER A 111 -15.97 0.65 -3.39
CA SER A 111 -14.75 -0.13 -3.44
C SER A 111 -13.91 0.21 -4.69
N PRO A 112 -12.60 -0.13 -4.70
CA PRO A 112 -11.73 0.19 -5.81
C PRO A 112 -12.21 -0.35 -7.17
N LEU A 113 -12.69 -1.60 -7.21
CA LEU A 113 -13.17 -2.20 -8.46
C LEU A 113 -14.54 -1.68 -8.87
N GLU A 114 -15.41 -1.34 -7.93
CA GLU A 114 -16.68 -0.67 -8.21
C GLU A 114 -16.45 0.71 -8.79
N GLY A 115 -15.57 1.50 -8.16
CA GLY A 115 -15.18 2.81 -8.67
C GLY A 115 -14.57 2.73 -10.07
N LEU A 116 -13.70 1.75 -10.34
CA LEU A 116 -13.13 1.53 -11.66
C LEU A 116 -14.20 1.18 -12.71
N LYS A 117 -15.13 0.28 -12.37
CA LYS A 117 -16.24 -0.09 -13.26
C LYS A 117 -17.14 1.12 -13.57
N ALA A 118 -17.48 1.90 -12.57
CA ALA A 118 -18.28 3.12 -12.73
C ALA A 118 -17.57 4.14 -13.63
N HIS A 119 -16.26 4.35 -13.42
CA HIS A 119 -15.46 5.23 -14.28
C HIS A 119 -15.39 4.73 -15.71
N MET A 120 -15.18 3.44 -15.94
CA MET A 120 -15.16 2.87 -17.31
C MET A 120 -16.52 2.98 -18.01
N ALA A 121 -17.62 2.86 -17.26
CA ALA A 121 -18.97 3.00 -17.82
C ALA A 121 -19.30 4.45 -18.20
N ASN A 122 -18.83 5.43 -17.44
CA ASN A 122 -19.05 6.85 -17.68
C ASN A 122 -17.84 7.71 -17.30
N PRO A 123 -16.77 7.73 -18.12
CA PRO A 123 -15.53 8.42 -17.79
C PRO A 123 -15.69 9.94 -17.60
N ALA A 124 -16.59 10.55 -18.33
CA ALA A 124 -16.86 11.99 -18.25
C ALA A 124 -17.67 12.37 -17.00
N GLY A 125 -18.54 11.48 -16.52
CA GLY A 125 -19.42 11.74 -15.39
C GLY A 125 -18.90 11.23 -14.04
N VAL A 126 -17.97 10.28 -14.05
CA VAL A 126 -17.41 9.66 -12.84
C VAL A 126 -15.90 9.85 -12.84
N ASN A 127 -15.44 10.97 -12.32
CA ASN A 127 -14.02 11.30 -12.20
C ASN A 127 -13.78 12.28 -11.03
N ILE A 128 -12.54 12.65 -10.79
CA ILE A 128 -12.19 13.54 -9.69
C ILE A 128 -12.84 14.92 -9.81
N PHE A 129 -13.04 15.44 -11.01
CA PHE A 129 -13.65 16.77 -11.25
C PHE A 129 -15.15 16.79 -11.02
N THR A 130 -15.81 15.64 -11.15
CA THR A 130 -17.26 15.49 -10.88
C THR A 130 -17.58 14.98 -9.48
N SER A 131 -16.53 14.70 -8.69
CA SER A 131 -16.66 14.25 -7.31
C SER A 131 -17.04 15.39 -6.37
N SER A 132 -17.42 15.03 -5.13
CA SER A 132 -17.75 16.00 -4.06
C SER A 132 -16.56 16.78 -3.50
N VAL A 133 -15.33 16.52 -4.02
CA VAL A 133 -14.09 17.12 -3.47
C VAL A 133 -13.91 18.58 -3.84
N GLY A 134 -14.65 19.15 -4.74
CA GLY A 134 -14.52 20.54 -5.17
C GLY A 134 -13.27 20.82 -6.02
N ASN A 135 -13.42 21.75 -6.96
CA ASN A 135 -12.39 22.04 -7.96
C ASN A 135 -11.08 22.59 -7.39
N GLU A 136 -11.13 23.34 -6.30
CA GLU A 136 -9.96 23.90 -5.64
C GLU A 136 -9.07 22.81 -5.05
N MET A 137 -9.67 21.83 -4.37
CA MET A 137 -8.94 20.69 -3.83
C MET A 137 -8.40 19.81 -4.94
N VAL A 138 -9.17 19.59 -6.01
CA VAL A 138 -8.72 18.86 -7.19
C VAL A 138 -7.49 19.53 -7.81
N ALA A 139 -7.51 20.84 -7.99
CA ALA A 139 -6.36 21.59 -8.48
C ALA A 139 -5.14 21.44 -7.57
N ALA A 140 -5.33 21.53 -6.24
CA ALA A 140 -4.27 21.34 -5.28
C ALA A 140 -3.66 19.93 -5.34
N ILE A 141 -4.48 18.89 -5.45
CA ILE A 141 -4.03 17.48 -5.59
C ILE A 141 -3.23 17.30 -6.88
N ILE A 142 -3.71 17.82 -8.00
CA ILE A 142 -3.01 17.75 -9.29
C ILE A 142 -1.65 18.45 -9.19
N PHE A 143 -1.62 19.66 -8.65
CA PHE A 143 -0.38 20.42 -8.49
C PHE A 143 0.61 19.71 -7.58
N ALA A 144 0.16 19.20 -6.44
CA ALA A 144 0.98 18.42 -5.51
C ALA A 144 1.52 17.11 -6.12
N SER A 145 0.80 16.54 -7.11
CA SER A 145 1.22 15.32 -7.80
C SER A 145 2.22 15.59 -8.92
N ILE A 146 2.13 16.75 -9.58
CA ILE A 146 3.02 17.11 -10.70
C ILE A 146 4.43 17.42 -10.19
N ALA A 147 4.58 18.11 -9.07
CA ALA A 147 5.88 18.52 -8.57
C ALA A 147 6.84 17.34 -8.32
N PRO A 148 6.46 16.26 -7.57
CA PRO A 148 7.32 15.09 -7.42
C PRO A 148 7.64 14.39 -8.75
N CYS A 149 6.64 14.30 -9.66
CA CYS A 149 6.86 13.71 -10.99
C CYS A 149 7.88 14.50 -11.81
N TYR A 150 7.81 15.83 -11.76
CA TYR A 150 8.79 16.68 -12.44
C TYR A 150 10.21 16.47 -11.93
N PHE A 151 10.40 16.42 -10.61
CA PHE A 151 11.72 16.19 -10.03
C PHE A 151 12.28 14.80 -10.37
N VAL A 152 11.46 13.76 -10.31
CA VAL A 152 11.87 12.40 -10.68
C VAL A 152 12.23 12.29 -12.16
N LEU A 153 11.43 12.90 -13.05
CA LEU A 153 11.72 12.93 -14.49
C LEU A 153 12.99 13.71 -14.80
N LYS A 154 13.20 14.85 -14.13
CA LYS A 154 14.40 15.64 -14.29
C LYS A 154 15.64 14.85 -13.89
N GLU A 155 15.61 14.19 -12.74
CA GLU A 155 16.71 13.35 -12.23
C GLU A 155 17.02 12.20 -13.20
N GLN A 156 15.99 11.52 -13.73
CA GLN A 156 16.16 10.46 -14.74
C GLN A 156 16.79 10.94 -16.05
N ILE A 157 16.45 12.15 -16.49
CA ILE A 157 16.98 12.74 -17.73
C ILE A 157 18.45 13.17 -17.54
N GLU A 158 18.79 13.72 -16.36
CA GLU A 158 20.15 14.22 -16.06
C GLU A 158 21.15 13.10 -15.73
N GLU A 159 20.71 12.01 -15.12
CA GLU A 159 21.60 10.95 -14.63
C GLU A 159 21.69 9.70 -15.52
N GLY A 160 20.86 9.58 -16.56
CA GLY A 160 20.74 8.38 -17.39
C GLY A 160 19.93 7.27 -16.70
N GLU A 161 19.44 6.31 -17.50
CA GLU A 161 18.43 5.32 -17.05
C GLU A 161 18.96 4.25 -16.06
N ASP A 162 20.26 4.19 -15.78
CA ASP A 162 20.87 3.01 -15.17
C ASP A 162 21.11 3.08 -13.66
N GLU A 163 20.97 4.23 -13.01
CA GLU A 163 21.24 4.35 -11.57
C GLU A 163 20.04 4.82 -10.76
N PHE A 164 19.24 3.85 -10.28
CA PHE A 164 18.22 4.13 -9.28
C PHE A 164 18.86 4.42 -7.93
N ARG A 165 18.92 5.70 -7.56
CA ARG A 165 19.31 6.11 -6.21
C ARG A 165 18.06 6.22 -5.33
N PRO A 166 17.93 5.39 -4.28
CA PRO A 166 16.89 5.62 -3.28
C PRO A 166 17.14 6.99 -2.63
N ILE A 167 16.11 7.85 -2.59
CA ILE A 167 16.18 9.11 -1.86
C ILE A 167 16.59 8.78 -0.42
N PRO A 168 17.71 9.32 0.09
CA PRO A 168 18.06 9.12 1.49
C PRO A 168 17.00 9.80 2.36
N TRP A 169 16.44 9.04 3.26
CA TRP A 169 15.53 9.54 4.30
C TRP A 169 16.31 10.07 5.47
#